data_bd7beaec27f45682e725a4bc45b725dc
#
_entry.id   bd7beaec27f45682e725a4bc45b725dc
#
_cell.length_a   1.000
_cell.length_b   1.000
_cell.length_c   1.000
_cell.angle_alpha   90.00
_cell.angle_beta   90.00
_cell.angle_gamma   90.00
#
_symmetry.space_group_name_H-M   'P 1'
#
loop_
_entity.id
_entity.type
_entity.pdbx_description
1 polymer ?
#
loop_
_entity_poly.entity_id
_entity_poly.type
_entity_poly.pdbx_seq_one_letter_code
_entity_poly.pdbx_strand_id
1 'polypeptide(L)'
;MQAFHIPGAAPLYTNTFLLISDAGHAVIIDPAADAQTYDRILKEHHVPLTVILCTHGHYDHVGSAEALRSEWNAKLYCEAADLAGDRMYPLKAADCGYAEGETITVDELHFTV
;
A
#
# COMPACT_ATOMS: atom_id res chain seq x y z
N MET A 1 -14.60 -6.86 8.20
CA MET A 1 -13.67 -6.24 7.20
C MET A 1 -14.45 -5.42 6.19
N GLN A 2 -13.94 -4.26 5.85
CA GLN A 2 -14.43 -3.46 4.73
C GLN A 2 -13.35 -3.42 3.65
N ALA A 3 -13.74 -3.46 2.39
CA ALA A 3 -12.80 -3.42 1.27
C ALA A 3 -13.24 -2.38 0.25
N PHE A 4 -12.28 -1.57 -0.21
CA PHE A 4 -12.48 -0.54 -1.23
C PHE A 4 -11.56 -0.83 -2.40
N HIS A 5 -12.13 -0.84 -3.62
CA HIS A 5 -11.38 -0.95 -4.85
C HIS A 5 -11.32 0.42 -5.51
N ILE A 6 -10.11 0.95 -5.69
CA ILE A 6 -9.90 2.30 -6.19
C ILE A 6 -8.98 2.24 -7.41
N PRO A 7 -9.51 2.42 -8.64
CA PRO A 7 -8.66 2.46 -9.83
C PRO A 7 -7.79 3.72 -9.82
N GLY A 8 -6.55 3.56 -10.27
CA GLY A 8 -5.64 4.69 -10.45
C GLY A 8 -5.99 5.50 -11.70
N ALA A 9 -5.15 6.50 -11.99
CA ALA A 9 -5.35 7.40 -13.12
C ALA A 9 -5.05 6.74 -14.47
N ALA A 10 -5.66 7.29 -15.54
CA ALA A 10 -5.34 6.91 -16.90
C ALA A 10 -3.86 7.15 -17.20
N PRO A 11 -3.25 6.41 -18.12
CA PRO A 11 -3.84 5.36 -18.97
C PRO A 11 -3.81 3.95 -18.38
N LEU A 12 -3.11 3.75 -17.25
CA LEU A 12 -2.85 2.40 -16.74
C LEU A 12 -3.96 1.87 -15.83
N TYR A 13 -4.66 2.75 -15.12
CA TYR A 13 -5.75 2.38 -14.20
C TYR A 13 -5.37 1.27 -13.23
N THR A 14 -4.16 1.34 -12.67
CA THR A 14 -3.68 0.34 -11.71
C THR A 14 -4.64 0.21 -10.54
N ASN A 15 -4.98 -1.01 -10.20
CA ASN A 15 -5.93 -1.29 -9.13
C ASN A 15 -5.29 -1.13 -7.76
N THR A 16 -5.92 -0.34 -6.91
CA THR A 16 -5.56 -0.21 -5.49
C THR A 16 -6.67 -0.83 -4.66
N PHE A 17 -6.28 -1.58 -3.64
CA PHE A 17 -7.23 -2.11 -2.66
C PHE A 17 -6.91 -1.54 -1.29
N LEU A 18 -7.92 -0.96 -0.63
CA LEU A 18 -7.83 -0.49 0.73
C LEU A 18 -8.73 -1.36 1.58
N LEU A 19 -8.16 -2.02 2.58
CA LEU A 19 -8.86 -2.94 3.47
C LEU A 19 -8.84 -2.40 4.89
N ILE A 20 -10.00 -2.41 5.54
CA ILE A 20 -10.13 -2.00 6.95
C ILE A 20 -10.51 -3.23 7.76
N SER A 21 -9.69 -3.56 8.75
CA SER A 21 -9.94 -4.68 9.65
C SER A 21 -11.06 -4.38 10.63
N ASP A 22 -11.64 -5.42 11.23
CA ASP A 22 -12.68 -5.25 12.25
C ASP A 22 -12.16 -4.54 13.50
N ALA A 23 -10.86 -4.67 13.78
CA ALA A 23 -10.23 -3.97 14.91
C ALA A 23 -9.90 -2.50 14.60
N GLY A 24 -10.11 -2.03 13.38
CA GLY A 24 -9.94 -0.62 13.02
C GLY A 24 -8.54 -0.26 12.54
N HIS A 25 -7.87 -1.15 11.79
CA HIS A 25 -6.58 -0.87 11.16
C HIS A 25 -6.69 -1.04 9.64
N ALA A 26 -6.05 -0.17 8.89
CA ALA A 26 -6.12 -0.20 7.44
C ALA A 26 -4.84 -0.73 6.79
N VAL A 27 -5.02 -1.42 5.67
CA VAL A 27 -3.96 -1.90 4.78
C VAL A 27 -4.26 -1.39 3.38
N ILE A 28 -3.25 -0.86 2.70
CA ILE A 28 -3.36 -0.46 1.30
C ILE A 28 -2.45 -1.33 0.45
N ILE A 29 -3.00 -1.84 -0.66
CA ILE A 29 -2.25 -2.61 -1.65
C ILE A 29 -2.12 -1.78 -2.92
N ASP A 30 -0.88 -1.51 -3.33
CA ASP A 30 -0.53 -0.75 -4.54
C ASP A 30 -1.18 0.64 -4.61
N PRO A 31 -0.77 1.59 -3.74
CA PRO A 31 -1.35 2.93 -3.70
C PRO A 31 -0.91 3.77 -4.91
N ALA A 32 -1.61 3.60 -6.02
CA ALA A 32 -1.28 4.19 -7.32
C ALA A 32 -1.76 5.64 -7.48
N ALA A 33 -2.87 6.00 -6.84
CA ALA A 33 -3.45 7.35 -6.93
C ALA A 33 -2.82 8.31 -5.92
N ASP A 34 -3.29 9.55 -5.87
CA ASP A 34 -2.82 10.54 -4.91
C ASP A 34 -3.10 10.13 -3.47
N ALA A 35 -2.18 10.47 -2.56
CA ALA A 35 -2.33 10.17 -1.14
C ALA A 35 -3.63 10.71 -0.57
N GLN A 36 -4.08 11.88 -1.03
CA GLN A 36 -5.33 12.49 -0.57
C GLN A 36 -6.56 11.62 -0.83
N THR A 37 -6.57 10.85 -1.90
CA THR A 37 -7.66 9.92 -2.22
C THR A 37 -7.84 8.90 -1.11
N TYR A 38 -6.75 8.34 -0.62
CA TYR A 38 -6.76 7.34 0.45
C TYR A 38 -6.97 7.98 1.81
N ASP A 39 -6.34 9.13 2.07
CA ASP A 39 -6.50 9.87 3.32
C ASP A 39 -7.95 10.20 3.59
N ARG A 40 -8.71 10.57 2.56
CA ARG A 40 -10.13 10.87 2.71
C ARG A 40 -10.89 9.67 3.26
N ILE A 41 -10.65 8.49 2.72
CA ILE A 41 -11.30 7.27 3.18
C ILE A 41 -10.88 6.92 4.60
N LEU A 42 -9.58 7.01 4.90
CA LEU A 42 -9.05 6.71 6.22
C LEU A 42 -9.61 7.62 7.29
N LYS A 43 -9.68 8.92 7.01
CA LYS A 43 -10.22 9.92 7.94
C LYS A 43 -11.73 9.78 8.12
N GLU A 44 -12.44 9.50 7.03
CA GLU A 44 -13.89 9.28 7.06
C GLU A 44 -14.27 8.09 7.95
N HIS A 45 -13.47 7.04 7.91
CA HIS A 45 -13.68 5.82 8.72
C HIS A 45 -12.96 5.86 10.07
N HIS A 46 -12.21 6.93 10.37
CA HIS A 46 -11.48 7.10 11.63
C HIS A 46 -10.52 5.96 11.93
N VAL A 47 -9.79 5.49 10.92
CA VAL A 47 -8.83 4.39 11.06
C VAL A 47 -7.43 4.81 10.62
N PRO A 48 -6.37 4.34 11.32
CA PRO A 48 -4.99 4.57 10.88
C PRO A 48 -4.60 3.61 9.76
N LEU A 49 -3.71 4.07 8.89
CA LEU A 49 -3.03 3.19 7.94
C LEU A 49 -1.84 2.56 8.63
N THR A 50 -1.80 1.23 8.72
CA THR A 50 -0.75 0.51 9.43
C THR A 50 0.24 -0.19 8.52
N VAL A 51 -0.22 -0.66 7.35
CA VAL A 51 0.62 -1.43 6.41
C VAL A 51 0.32 -1.00 4.97
N ILE A 52 1.38 -0.89 4.19
CA ILE A 52 1.33 -0.68 2.75
C ILE A 52 2.01 -1.86 2.07
N LEU A 53 1.28 -2.57 1.21
CA LEU A 53 1.78 -3.72 0.47
C LEU A 53 1.92 -3.34 -1.00
N CYS A 54 3.15 -3.33 -1.52
CA CYS A 54 3.40 -3.11 -2.94
C CYS A 54 3.65 -4.44 -3.63
N THR A 55 2.76 -4.83 -4.56
CA THR A 55 2.94 -6.07 -5.33
C THR A 55 4.10 -5.94 -6.29
N HIS A 56 4.33 -4.72 -6.80
CA HIS A 56 5.45 -4.34 -7.64
C HIS A 56 5.97 -2.98 -7.20
N GLY A 57 7.27 -2.73 -7.40
CA GLY A 57 7.86 -1.40 -7.18
C GLY A 57 7.74 -0.48 -8.39
N HIS A 58 7.08 -0.90 -9.46
CA HIS A 58 6.92 -0.13 -10.69
C HIS A 58 6.11 1.16 -10.41
N TYR A 59 6.44 2.24 -11.14
CA TYR A 59 5.91 3.58 -10.85
C TYR A 59 4.38 3.65 -10.77
N ASP A 60 3.68 2.85 -11.56
CA ASP A 60 2.20 2.87 -11.59
C ASP A 60 1.55 2.14 -10.43
N HIS A 61 2.33 1.45 -9.59
CA HIS A 61 1.84 0.75 -8.40
C HIS A 61 2.16 1.47 -7.10
N VAL A 62 3.13 2.39 -7.11
CA VAL A 62 3.66 2.98 -5.88
C VAL A 62 3.53 4.51 -5.81
N GLY A 63 2.63 5.09 -6.61
CA GLY A 63 2.52 6.54 -6.78
C GLY A 63 2.48 7.35 -5.51
N SER A 64 1.79 6.88 -4.46
CA SER A 64 1.70 7.59 -3.18
C SER A 64 2.25 6.78 -2.01
N ALA A 65 2.96 5.68 -2.26
CA ALA A 65 3.44 4.78 -1.20
C ALA A 65 4.32 5.51 -0.18
N GLU A 66 5.31 6.27 -0.63
CA GLU A 66 6.23 6.97 0.26
C GLU A 66 5.54 8.09 1.04
N ALA A 67 4.66 8.85 0.39
CA ALA A 67 3.90 9.91 1.05
C ALA A 67 3.01 9.35 2.16
N LEU A 68 2.30 8.25 1.89
CA LEU A 68 1.45 7.59 2.88
C LEU A 68 2.26 6.98 4.02
N ARG A 69 3.42 6.38 3.71
CA ARG A 69 4.32 5.84 4.71
C ARG A 69 4.76 6.91 5.70
N SER A 70 5.16 8.06 5.18
CA SER A 70 5.61 9.19 6.01
C SER A 70 4.48 9.79 6.83
N GLU A 71 3.31 9.97 6.22
CA GLU A 71 2.16 10.59 6.88
C GLU A 71 1.62 9.74 8.02
N TRP A 72 1.48 8.43 7.79
CA TRP A 72 0.82 7.52 8.74
C TRP A 72 1.79 6.70 9.58
N ASN A 73 3.09 6.82 9.31
CA ASN A 73 4.12 5.97 9.91
C ASN A 73 3.80 4.48 9.70
N ALA A 74 3.31 4.17 8.51
CA ALA A 74 2.92 2.81 8.13
C ALA A 74 4.14 1.99 7.73
N LYS A 75 4.03 0.66 7.88
CA LYS A 75 5.08 -0.27 7.48
C LYS A 75 4.96 -0.58 6.00
N LEU A 76 6.01 -0.29 5.24
CA LEU A 76 6.03 -0.47 3.78
C LEU A 76 6.71 -1.78 3.41
N TYR A 77 6.00 -2.62 2.65
CA TYR A 77 6.52 -3.86 2.09
C TYR A 77 6.71 -3.71 0.58
N CYS A 78 7.92 -4.01 0.10
CA CYS A 78 8.21 -4.04 -1.34
C CYS A 78 9.38 -4.99 -1.58
N GLU A 79 9.38 -5.66 -2.74
CA GLU A 79 10.48 -6.55 -3.12
C GLU A 79 11.78 -5.75 -3.27
N ALA A 80 12.86 -6.26 -2.69
CA ALA A 80 14.16 -5.57 -2.70
C ALA A 80 14.68 -5.30 -4.11
N ALA A 81 14.42 -6.20 -5.05
CA ALA A 81 14.83 -6.04 -6.45
C ALA A 81 14.19 -4.83 -7.13
N ASP A 82 13.07 -4.32 -6.59
CA ASP A 82 12.33 -3.19 -7.17
C ASP A 82 12.67 -1.85 -6.50
N LEU A 83 13.68 -1.80 -5.65
CA LEU A 83 14.08 -0.58 -4.92
C LEU A 83 15.23 0.15 -5.61
N ALA A 84 15.04 0.52 -6.87
CA ALA A 84 16.09 1.16 -7.67
C ALA A 84 16.21 2.68 -7.46
N GLY A 85 15.12 3.34 -7.09
CA GLY A 85 15.10 4.79 -6.92
C GLY A 85 15.20 5.56 -8.23
N ASP A 86 14.73 4.99 -9.33
CA ASP A 86 14.73 5.61 -10.64
C ASP A 86 13.31 5.91 -11.14
N ARG A 87 13.14 6.29 -12.41
CA ARG A 87 11.83 6.66 -12.96
C ARG A 87 10.86 5.49 -13.06
N MET A 88 11.35 4.29 -13.33
CA MET A 88 10.51 3.09 -13.47
C MET A 88 10.21 2.46 -12.12
N TYR A 89 11.17 2.51 -11.20
CA TYR A 89 11.09 1.95 -9.87
C TYR A 89 11.47 3.04 -8.86
N PRO A 90 10.56 3.97 -8.53
CA PRO A 90 10.91 5.18 -7.79
C PRO A 90 11.22 4.96 -6.31
N LEU A 91 10.80 3.86 -5.71
CA LEU A 91 11.09 3.60 -4.31
C LEU A 91 12.57 3.29 -4.12
N LYS A 92 13.17 3.86 -3.06
CA LYS A 92 14.58 3.64 -2.70
C LYS A 92 14.72 2.66 -1.55
N ALA A 93 13.72 2.58 -0.68
CA ALA A 93 13.78 1.75 0.52
C ALA A 93 12.38 1.30 0.92
N ALA A 94 12.32 0.15 1.59
CA ALA A 94 11.12 -0.38 2.20
C ALA A 94 11.47 -0.89 3.60
N ASP A 95 10.47 -0.99 4.48
CA ASP A 95 10.68 -1.54 5.82
C ASP A 95 10.92 -3.03 5.78
N CYS A 96 10.23 -3.72 4.87
CA CYS A 96 10.33 -5.17 4.68
C CYS A 96 10.31 -5.55 3.20
N GLY A 97 11.08 -6.59 2.86
CA GLY A 97 10.90 -7.33 1.62
C GLY A 97 9.90 -8.45 1.81
N TYR A 98 9.71 -9.24 0.76
CA TYR A 98 8.84 -10.42 0.81
C TYR A 98 9.65 -11.70 0.81
N ALA A 99 9.22 -12.67 1.63
CA ALA A 99 9.74 -14.04 1.59
C ALA A 99 8.64 -14.95 1.06
N GLU A 100 8.96 -15.83 0.11
CA GLU A 100 8.00 -16.77 -0.45
C GLU A 100 7.38 -17.62 0.66
N GLY A 101 6.05 -17.71 0.65
CA GLY A 101 5.31 -18.45 1.67
C GLY A 101 5.07 -17.68 2.96
N GLU A 102 5.61 -16.45 3.08
CA GLU A 102 5.38 -15.62 4.25
C GLU A 102 3.93 -15.17 4.31
N THR A 103 3.39 -15.12 5.53
CA THR A 103 2.06 -14.56 5.79
C THR A 103 2.23 -13.26 6.58
N ILE A 104 1.66 -12.17 6.03
CA ILE A 104 1.62 -10.87 6.70
C ILE A 104 0.23 -10.74 7.31
N THR A 105 0.18 -10.47 8.62
CA THR A 105 -1.08 -10.44 9.37
C THR A 105 -1.35 -9.05 9.93
N VAL A 106 -2.56 -8.54 9.70
CA VAL A 106 -3.09 -7.33 10.32
C VAL A 106 -4.46 -7.68 10.86
N ASP A 107 -4.55 -7.87 12.18
CA ASP A 107 -5.77 -8.32 12.87
C ASP A 107 -6.26 -9.65 12.27
N GLU A 108 -7.52 -9.70 11.77
CA GLU A 108 -8.05 -10.88 11.09
C GLU A 108 -7.61 -11.02 9.64
N LEU A 109 -6.91 -10.01 9.09
CA LEU A 109 -6.49 -10.01 7.69
C LEU A 109 -5.17 -10.75 7.52
N HIS A 110 -5.13 -11.68 6.57
CA HIS A 110 -3.94 -12.49 6.26
C HIS A 110 -3.59 -12.34 4.79
N PHE A 111 -2.33 -12.00 4.52
CA PHE A 111 -1.82 -11.84 3.16
C PHE A 111 -0.66 -12.81 2.95
N THR A 112 -0.83 -13.77 2.04
CA THR A 112 0.21 -14.76 1.73
C THR A 112 0.99 -14.33 0.50
N VAL A 113 2.31 -14.32 0.64
CA VAL A 113 3.23 -13.97 -0.43
C VAL A 113 3.43 -15.14 -1.40
#